data_534218c95ba2d66dd878410bae524b42
#
_entry.id   534218c95ba2d66dd878410bae524b42
#
_cell.length_a   1.000
_cell.length_b   1.000
_cell.length_c   1.000
_cell.angle_alpha   90.00
_cell.angle_beta   90.00
_cell.angle_gamma   90.00
#
_symmetry.space_group_name_H-M   'P 1'
#
loop_
_entity.id
_entity.type
_entity.pdbx_description
1 polymer ?
#
loop_
_entity_poly.entity_id
_entity_poly.type
_entity_poly.pdbx_seq_one_letter_code
_entity_poly.pdbx_strand_id
1 'polypeptide(L)'
;MEASRLRTVTAEVVLVRWPEEEARLERLRAAGSPRLLLVGEDLAAPEPVDPLEDWIRLPAGEDDLRVRVATLATRAGGMTAAPAVDEDGLLRYRGRWVTLSPVERALAAALVDRYGAVVGRDTLVRRAWAGGTPTRNALDVHMLRLRRRIATLGLEVRTVRARGYVLQSIDANGAG
;
A
#
# COMPACT_ATOMS: atom_id res chain seq x y z
N MET A 1 -15.69 21.03 -14.41
CA MET A 1 -15.61 19.56 -14.19
C MET A 1 -14.23 19.12 -14.64
N GLU A 2 -13.29 19.13 -13.73
CA GLU A 2 -11.89 18.78 -13.98
C GLU A 2 -11.62 17.42 -13.33
N ALA A 3 -11.55 16.39 -14.17
CA ALA A 3 -11.25 15.04 -13.74
C ALA A 3 -9.83 15.02 -13.18
N SER A 4 -9.72 14.82 -11.87
CA SER A 4 -8.46 14.58 -11.17
C SER A 4 -7.75 13.40 -11.85
N ARG A 5 -6.70 13.71 -12.63
CA ARG A 5 -5.82 12.71 -13.23
C ARG A 5 -5.10 11.98 -12.12
N LEU A 6 -5.59 10.79 -11.79
CA LEU A 6 -4.84 9.78 -11.07
C LEU A 6 -3.51 9.57 -11.83
N ARG A 7 -2.43 10.12 -11.30
CA ARG A 7 -1.08 9.75 -11.73
C ARG A 7 -0.83 8.32 -11.25
N THR A 8 -1.12 7.37 -12.11
CA THR A 8 -0.65 6.00 -11.93
C THR A 8 0.87 6.04 -12.08
N VAL A 9 1.58 6.04 -10.96
CA VAL A 9 3.02 5.76 -10.97
C VAL A 9 3.13 4.29 -11.31
N THR A 10 3.39 3.98 -12.57
CA THR A 10 3.67 2.62 -13.01
C THR A 10 4.99 2.21 -12.35
N ALA A 11 4.95 1.27 -11.43
CA ALA A 11 6.15 0.77 -10.80
C ALA A 11 7.03 0.10 -11.87
N GLU A 12 8.28 0.53 -11.97
CA GLU A 12 9.25 -0.01 -12.91
C GLU A 12 9.62 -1.44 -12.49
N VAL A 13 9.35 -2.42 -13.37
CA VAL A 13 9.71 -3.83 -13.15
C VAL A 13 11.15 -4.06 -13.60
N VAL A 14 11.97 -4.57 -12.70
CA VAL A 14 13.39 -4.86 -12.98
C VAL A 14 13.54 -6.27 -13.53
N LEU A 15 14.21 -6.40 -14.69
CA LEU A 15 14.58 -7.70 -15.25
C LEU A 15 15.89 -8.17 -14.61
N VAL A 16 15.93 -9.44 -14.17
CA VAL A 16 17.07 -10.04 -13.47
C VAL A 16 17.39 -11.40 -14.12
N ARG A 17 18.63 -11.63 -14.49
CA ARG A 17 19.07 -12.95 -14.99
C ARG A 17 19.29 -13.91 -13.83
N TRP A 18 18.62 -15.04 -13.89
CA TRP A 18 18.74 -16.10 -12.89
C TRP A 18 19.56 -17.28 -13.42
N PRO A 19 20.55 -17.78 -12.63
CA PRO A 19 20.97 -17.33 -11.29
C PRO A 19 22.10 -16.28 -11.30
N GLU A 20 22.55 -15.79 -12.45
CA GLU A 20 23.80 -15.00 -12.59
C GLU A 20 23.79 -13.70 -11.77
N GLU A 21 22.59 -13.09 -11.58
CA GLU A 21 22.44 -11.83 -10.85
C GLU A 21 21.86 -12.03 -9.44
N GLU A 22 22.12 -13.14 -8.75
CA GLU A 22 21.55 -13.46 -7.44
C GLU A 22 21.76 -12.36 -6.39
N ALA A 23 22.97 -11.79 -6.32
CA ALA A 23 23.26 -10.68 -5.39
C ALA A 23 22.44 -9.42 -5.68
N ARG A 24 22.07 -9.18 -6.94
CA ARG A 24 21.18 -8.10 -7.32
C ARG A 24 19.74 -8.43 -6.94
N LEU A 25 19.34 -9.67 -7.12
CA LEU A 25 18.02 -10.16 -6.75
C LEU A 25 17.76 -9.97 -5.26
N GLU A 26 18.71 -10.33 -4.39
CA GLU A 26 18.57 -10.14 -2.94
C GLU A 26 18.36 -8.67 -2.54
N ARG A 27 19.09 -7.74 -3.19
CA ARG A 27 18.89 -6.30 -2.96
C ARG A 27 17.50 -5.83 -3.38
N LEU A 28 16.98 -6.34 -4.50
CA LEU A 28 15.63 -5.99 -4.99
C LEU A 28 14.54 -6.58 -4.09
N ARG A 29 14.75 -7.78 -3.55
CA ARG A 29 13.89 -8.41 -2.54
C ARG A 29 13.81 -7.54 -1.28
N ALA A 30 14.95 -7.16 -0.74
CA ALA A 30 15.04 -6.29 0.44
C ALA A 30 14.40 -4.91 0.22
N ALA A 31 14.51 -4.37 -1.00
CA ALA A 31 13.89 -3.09 -1.38
C ALA A 31 12.39 -3.19 -1.72
N GLY A 32 11.81 -4.39 -1.76
CA GLY A 32 10.42 -4.59 -2.19
C GLY A 32 10.15 -4.14 -3.63
N SER A 33 11.16 -4.24 -4.50
CA SER A 33 11.05 -3.82 -5.90
C SER A 33 10.44 -4.92 -6.76
N PRO A 34 9.49 -4.60 -7.67
CA PRO A 34 8.92 -5.59 -8.58
C PRO A 34 9.99 -6.07 -9.57
N ARG A 35 10.07 -7.38 -9.77
CA ARG A 35 11.14 -8.00 -10.55
C ARG A 35 10.67 -9.23 -11.30
N LEU A 36 11.17 -9.40 -12.53
CA LEU A 36 10.93 -10.56 -13.37
C LEU A 36 12.25 -11.28 -13.62
N LEU A 37 12.32 -12.56 -13.23
CA LEU A 37 13.50 -13.39 -13.40
C LEU A 37 13.51 -14.00 -14.79
N LEU A 38 14.61 -13.82 -15.49
CA LEU A 38 14.87 -14.41 -16.80
C LEU A 38 15.62 -15.72 -16.61
N VAL A 39 14.97 -16.85 -16.83
CA VAL A 39 15.49 -18.19 -16.56
C VAL A 39 15.91 -18.85 -17.88
N GLY A 40 17.15 -19.31 -17.96
CA GLY A 40 17.63 -20.05 -19.13
C GLY A 40 16.87 -21.37 -19.37
N GLU A 41 16.92 -21.87 -20.59
CA GLU A 41 16.14 -23.04 -21.04
C GLU A 41 16.37 -24.27 -20.15
N ASP A 42 17.63 -24.55 -19.80
CA ASP A 42 18.05 -25.74 -19.06
C ASP A 42 18.14 -25.53 -17.55
N LEU A 43 17.81 -24.33 -17.06
CA LEU A 43 17.92 -24.01 -15.63
C LEU A 43 16.64 -24.36 -14.86
N ALA A 44 16.79 -24.76 -13.60
CA ALA A 44 15.66 -24.93 -12.71
C ALA A 44 14.99 -23.56 -12.43
N ALA A 45 13.67 -23.51 -12.56
CA ALA A 45 12.93 -22.32 -12.24
C ALA A 45 12.94 -22.05 -10.72
N PRO A 46 13.23 -20.82 -10.28
CA PRO A 46 13.13 -20.46 -8.87
C PRO A 46 11.66 -20.39 -8.43
N GLU A 47 11.41 -20.65 -7.15
CA GLU A 47 10.11 -20.37 -6.54
C GLU A 47 10.02 -18.88 -6.19
N PRO A 48 8.99 -18.15 -6.66
CA PRO A 48 8.79 -16.75 -6.28
C PRO A 48 8.58 -16.61 -4.77
N VAL A 49 9.34 -15.72 -4.11
CA VAL A 49 9.29 -15.54 -2.65
C VAL A 49 8.20 -14.58 -2.19
N ASP A 50 7.70 -13.72 -3.09
CA ASP A 50 6.66 -12.74 -2.78
C ASP A 50 5.86 -12.35 -4.06
N PRO A 51 4.71 -11.65 -3.93
CA PRO A 51 3.86 -11.26 -5.06
C PRO A 51 4.51 -10.29 -6.06
N LEU A 52 5.64 -9.67 -5.73
CA LEU A 52 6.40 -8.76 -6.60
C LEU A 52 7.47 -9.48 -7.43
N GLU A 53 7.56 -10.80 -7.30
CA GLU A 53 8.47 -11.65 -8.05
C GLU A 53 7.70 -12.60 -8.96
N ASP A 54 8.18 -12.75 -10.21
CA ASP A 54 7.71 -13.74 -11.16
C ASP A 54 8.90 -14.16 -12.03
N TRP A 55 8.76 -15.18 -12.84
CA TRP A 55 9.82 -15.63 -13.75
C TRP A 55 9.28 -15.97 -15.13
N ILE A 56 10.15 -15.93 -16.13
CA ILE A 56 9.88 -16.37 -17.49
C ILE A 56 11.07 -17.14 -18.05
N ARG A 57 10.78 -18.23 -18.78
CA ARG A 57 11.82 -19.04 -19.43
C ARG A 57 12.23 -18.40 -20.74
N LEU A 58 13.55 -18.34 -20.98
CA LEU A 58 14.11 -17.89 -22.24
C LEU A 58 14.46 -19.10 -23.15
N PRO A 59 14.28 -18.96 -24.49
CA PRO A 59 13.78 -17.78 -25.20
C PRO A 59 12.28 -17.59 -24.97
N ALA A 60 11.85 -16.32 -24.78
CA ALA A 60 10.44 -15.96 -24.60
C ALA A 60 9.97 -15.04 -25.73
N GLY A 61 8.71 -15.15 -26.10
CA GLY A 61 8.07 -14.22 -27.01
C GLY A 61 7.98 -12.81 -26.40
N GLU A 62 8.10 -11.78 -27.23
CA GLU A 62 8.02 -10.38 -26.74
C GLU A 62 6.67 -10.08 -26.08
N ASP A 63 5.59 -10.66 -26.58
CA ASP A 63 4.25 -10.49 -26.02
C ASP A 63 4.12 -11.14 -24.65
N ASP A 64 4.66 -12.33 -24.43
CA ASP A 64 4.65 -13.02 -23.14
C ASP A 64 5.43 -12.22 -22.09
N LEU A 65 6.61 -11.71 -22.48
CA LEU A 65 7.42 -10.85 -21.62
C LEU A 65 6.64 -9.57 -21.22
N ARG A 66 6.01 -8.92 -22.21
CA ARG A 66 5.22 -7.70 -21.99
C ARG A 66 4.06 -7.93 -21.04
N VAL A 67 3.30 -9.03 -21.20
CA VAL A 67 2.16 -9.38 -20.35
C VAL A 67 2.61 -9.63 -18.91
N ARG A 68 3.71 -10.35 -18.69
CA ARG A 68 4.23 -10.61 -17.34
C ARG A 68 4.73 -9.33 -16.65
N VAL A 69 5.47 -8.49 -17.38
CA VAL A 69 5.92 -7.19 -16.87
C VAL A 69 4.71 -6.31 -16.50
N ALA A 70 3.69 -6.22 -17.36
CA ALA A 70 2.49 -5.45 -17.08
C ALA A 70 1.72 -5.99 -15.85
N THR A 71 1.64 -7.30 -15.70
CA THR A 71 1.01 -7.95 -14.54
C THR A 71 1.75 -7.62 -13.25
N LEU A 72 3.08 -7.73 -13.24
CA LEU A 72 3.91 -7.37 -12.09
C LEU A 72 3.80 -5.87 -11.75
N ALA A 73 3.84 -5.00 -12.76
CA ALA A 73 3.66 -3.56 -12.57
C ALA A 73 2.30 -3.22 -11.95
N THR A 74 1.24 -3.90 -12.37
CA THR A 74 -0.11 -3.76 -11.81
C THR A 74 -0.16 -4.22 -10.35
N ARG A 75 0.43 -5.38 -10.04
CA ARG A 75 0.54 -5.88 -8.65
C ARG A 75 1.32 -4.90 -7.77
N ALA A 76 2.45 -4.41 -8.25
CA ALA A 76 3.29 -3.44 -7.55
C ALA A 76 2.57 -2.11 -7.34
N GLY A 77 1.84 -1.60 -8.34
CA GLY A 77 1.00 -0.42 -8.20
C GLY A 77 -0.06 -0.58 -7.11
N GLY A 78 -0.71 -1.74 -7.03
CA GLY A 78 -1.64 -2.07 -5.95
C GLY A 78 -0.98 -2.20 -4.57
N MET A 79 0.29 -2.57 -4.49
CA MET A 79 1.05 -2.70 -3.24
C MET A 79 1.69 -1.39 -2.76
N THR A 80 2.04 -0.49 -3.68
CA THR A 80 2.62 0.85 -3.37
C THR A 80 1.57 1.95 -3.33
N ALA A 81 0.34 1.68 -3.80
CA ALA A 81 -0.74 2.66 -3.74
C ALA A 81 -1.01 3.09 -2.30
N ALA A 82 -1.24 4.39 -2.09
CA ALA A 82 -1.76 4.88 -0.82
C ALA A 82 -3.09 4.17 -0.51
N PRO A 83 -3.43 3.97 0.78
CA PRO A 83 -4.71 3.41 1.14
C PRO A 83 -5.85 4.26 0.55
N ALA A 84 -6.96 3.62 0.21
CA ALA A 84 -8.15 4.29 -0.33
C ALA A 84 -9.39 3.89 0.45
N VAL A 85 -10.27 4.86 0.72
CA VAL A 85 -11.57 4.64 1.37
C VAL A 85 -12.66 5.03 0.39
N ASP A 86 -13.62 4.12 0.14
CA ASP A 86 -14.78 4.42 -0.70
C ASP A 86 -15.98 4.96 0.11
N GLU A 87 -17.05 5.34 -0.62
CA GLU A 87 -18.27 5.87 -0.02
C GLU A 87 -19.02 4.84 0.83
N ASP A 88 -18.85 3.55 0.55
CA ASP A 88 -19.45 2.45 1.29
C ASP A 88 -18.70 2.09 2.57
N GLY A 89 -17.58 2.75 2.82
CA GLY A 89 -16.76 2.54 4.02
C GLY A 89 -15.79 1.37 3.90
N LEU A 90 -15.42 0.98 2.69
CA LEU A 90 -14.39 -0.01 2.43
C LEU A 90 -13.03 0.68 2.36
N LEU A 91 -12.15 0.38 3.31
CA LEU A 91 -10.74 0.78 3.26
C LEU A 91 -9.93 -0.31 2.59
N ARG A 92 -9.27 0.03 1.48
CA ARG A 92 -8.42 -0.87 0.69
C ARG A 92 -6.96 -0.45 0.81
N TYR A 93 -6.09 -1.45 0.96
CA TYR A 93 -4.64 -1.25 0.96
C TYR A 93 -3.92 -2.55 0.58
N ARG A 94 -2.99 -2.49 -0.37
CA ARG A 94 -2.19 -3.64 -0.84
C ARG A 94 -3.02 -4.89 -1.15
N GLY A 95 -4.13 -4.73 -1.88
CA GLY A 95 -5.03 -5.81 -2.27
C GLY A 95 -5.91 -6.39 -1.13
N ARG A 96 -5.77 -5.87 0.09
CA ARG A 96 -6.60 -6.22 1.25
C ARG A 96 -7.63 -5.13 1.53
N TRP A 97 -8.69 -5.48 2.25
CA TRP A 97 -9.71 -4.51 2.61
C TRP A 97 -10.37 -4.83 3.97
N VAL A 98 -10.92 -3.81 4.59
CA VAL A 98 -11.77 -3.89 5.78
C VAL A 98 -12.94 -2.94 5.67
N THR A 99 -14.06 -3.29 6.30
CA THR A 99 -15.23 -2.40 6.42
C THR A 99 -15.09 -1.51 7.64
N LEU A 100 -15.50 -0.26 7.51
CA LEU A 100 -15.45 0.76 8.56
C LEU A 100 -16.87 1.22 8.93
N SER A 101 -17.11 1.53 10.21
CA SER A 101 -18.32 2.24 10.60
C SER A 101 -18.32 3.69 10.07
N PRO A 102 -19.47 4.39 10.01
CA PRO A 102 -19.52 5.74 9.44
C PRO A 102 -18.50 6.73 10.05
N VAL A 103 -18.31 6.70 11.37
CA VAL A 103 -17.33 7.55 12.05
C VAL A 103 -15.90 7.11 11.74
N GLU A 104 -15.61 5.81 11.76
CA GLU A 104 -14.29 5.27 11.38
C GLU A 104 -13.96 5.60 9.93
N ARG A 105 -14.95 5.52 9.01
CA ARG A 105 -14.81 5.91 7.60
C ARG A 105 -14.39 7.38 7.47
N ALA A 106 -15.08 8.29 8.14
CA ALA A 106 -14.75 9.72 8.08
C ALA A 106 -13.35 10.03 8.64
N LEU A 107 -12.96 9.36 9.74
CA LEU A 107 -11.61 9.46 10.30
C LEU A 107 -10.56 8.90 9.34
N ALA A 108 -10.80 7.72 8.79
CA ALA A 108 -9.90 7.08 7.84
C ALA A 108 -9.75 7.91 6.56
N ALA A 109 -10.83 8.44 5.98
CA ALA A 109 -10.79 9.31 4.81
C ALA A 109 -9.92 10.55 5.06
N ALA A 110 -10.09 11.23 6.20
CA ALA A 110 -9.28 12.39 6.56
C ALA A 110 -7.78 12.06 6.71
N LEU A 111 -7.46 10.85 7.19
CA LEU A 111 -6.08 10.38 7.33
C LEU A 111 -5.50 9.91 5.99
N VAL A 112 -6.30 9.28 5.14
CA VAL A 112 -5.91 8.84 3.79
C VAL A 112 -5.63 10.03 2.88
N ASP A 113 -6.47 11.08 2.89
CA ASP A 113 -6.25 12.35 2.18
C ASP A 113 -4.87 12.97 2.49
N ARG A 114 -4.30 12.64 3.64
CA ARG A 114 -3.02 13.12 4.15
C ARG A 114 -2.08 11.97 4.54
N TYR A 115 -2.11 10.89 3.78
CA TYR A 115 -1.28 9.71 4.03
C TYR A 115 0.19 10.08 4.20
N GLY A 116 0.82 9.59 5.27
CA GLY A 116 2.19 9.92 5.64
C GLY A 116 2.38 11.31 6.29
N ALA A 117 1.32 12.12 6.38
CA ALA A 117 1.38 13.44 6.99
C ALA A 117 0.51 13.53 8.27
N VAL A 118 0.84 14.47 9.15
CA VAL A 118 0.11 14.68 10.40
C VAL A 118 -1.22 15.37 10.14
N VAL A 119 -2.31 14.81 10.69
CA VAL A 119 -3.66 15.39 10.71
C VAL A 119 -3.99 15.82 12.13
N GLY A 120 -4.30 17.10 12.31
CA GLY A 120 -4.62 17.66 13.62
C GLY A 120 -5.93 17.09 14.20
N ARG A 121 -6.01 17.02 15.54
CA ARG A 121 -7.16 16.51 16.28
C ARG A 121 -8.47 17.20 15.91
N ASP A 122 -8.45 18.55 15.81
CA ASP A 122 -9.64 19.33 15.47
C ASP A 122 -10.15 19.07 14.04
N THR A 123 -9.23 18.82 13.12
CA THR A 123 -9.58 18.45 11.74
C THR A 123 -10.30 17.10 11.70
N LEU A 124 -9.81 16.11 12.46
CA LEU A 124 -10.44 14.80 12.57
C LEU A 124 -11.83 14.90 13.21
N VAL A 125 -11.96 15.69 14.26
CA VAL A 125 -13.27 15.92 14.92
C VAL A 125 -14.26 16.57 13.95
N ARG A 126 -13.87 17.63 13.25
CA ARG A 126 -14.76 18.31 12.28
C ARG A 126 -15.18 17.37 11.14
N ARG A 127 -14.27 16.52 10.64
CA ARG A 127 -14.57 15.58 9.55
C ARG A 127 -15.49 14.44 9.99
N ALA A 128 -15.29 13.91 11.19
CA ALA A 128 -16.01 12.74 11.66
C ALA A 128 -17.38 13.08 12.28
N TRP A 129 -17.56 14.30 12.78
CA TRP A 129 -18.82 14.77 13.41
C TRP A 129 -19.28 16.09 12.80
N ALA A 130 -19.45 16.12 11.47
CA ALA A 130 -19.96 17.31 10.76
C ALA A 130 -21.36 17.69 11.30
N GLY A 131 -21.44 18.76 12.08
CA GLY A 131 -22.69 19.26 12.65
C GLY A 131 -23.04 18.78 14.07
N GLY A 132 -22.13 18.03 14.72
CA GLY A 132 -22.32 17.58 16.11
C GLY A 132 -21.12 17.84 17.00
N THR A 133 -21.36 17.94 18.32
CA THR A 133 -20.27 18.01 19.30
C THR A 133 -20.05 16.63 19.91
N PRO A 134 -18.93 15.95 19.59
CA PRO A 134 -18.66 14.65 20.17
C PRO A 134 -18.36 14.76 21.67
N THR A 135 -18.57 13.67 22.42
CA THR A 135 -18.11 13.60 23.79
C THR A 135 -16.58 13.71 23.85
N ARG A 136 -16.05 14.17 25.01
CA ARG A 136 -14.62 14.47 25.19
C ARG A 136 -13.68 13.34 24.73
N ASN A 137 -14.10 12.08 24.89
CA ASN A 137 -13.29 10.91 24.60
C ASN A 137 -13.72 10.18 23.30
N ALA A 138 -14.72 10.69 22.57
CA ALA A 138 -15.26 9.99 21.39
C ALA A 138 -14.19 9.72 20.32
N LEU A 139 -13.34 10.73 20.04
CA LEU A 139 -12.26 10.56 19.05
C LEU A 139 -11.30 9.44 19.47
N ASP A 140 -10.91 9.38 20.74
CA ASP A 140 -9.92 8.39 21.19
C ASP A 140 -10.49 6.96 21.13
N VAL A 141 -11.77 6.79 21.45
CA VAL A 141 -12.46 5.50 21.35
C VAL A 141 -12.54 5.03 19.89
N HIS A 142 -12.95 5.92 18.97
CA HIS A 142 -13.05 5.56 17.55
C HIS A 142 -11.66 5.37 16.93
N MET A 143 -10.67 6.14 17.34
CA MET A 143 -9.29 5.97 16.90
C MET A 143 -8.70 4.62 17.35
N LEU A 144 -9.00 4.17 18.58
CA LEU A 144 -8.59 2.85 19.05
C LEU A 144 -9.23 1.73 18.23
N ARG A 145 -10.52 1.84 17.89
CA ARG A 145 -11.23 0.86 17.05
C ARG A 145 -10.66 0.85 15.64
N LEU A 146 -10.44 2.02 15.05
CA LEU A 146 -9.83 2.16 13.72
C LEU A 146 -8.45 1.48 13.68
N ARG A 147 -7.57 1.75 14.66
CA ARG A 147 -6.24 1.11 14.75
C ARG A 147 -6.30 -0.41 14.71
N ARG A 148 -7.18 -1.00 15.53
CA ARG A 148 -7.36 -2.47 15.58
C ARG A 148 -7.79 -3.03 14.23
N ARG A 149 -8.67 -2.32 13.54
CA ARG A 149 -9.24 -2.76 12.27
C ARG A 149 -8.24 -2.68 11.13
N ILE A 150 -7.51 -1.57 11.01
CA ILE A 150 -6.55 -1.35 9.91
C ILE A 150 -5.21 -2.08 10.10
N ALA A 151 -4.91 -2.53 11.31
CA ALA A 151 -3.69 -3.31 11.58
C ALA A 151 -3.62 -4.57 10.73
N THR A 152 -4.76 -5.19 10.41
CA THR A 152 -4.86 -6.36 9.52
C THR A 152 -4.44 -6.06 8.09
N LEU A 153 -4.44 -4.78 7.69
CA LEU A 153 -4.00 -4.33 6.37
C LEU A 153 -2.49 -4.00 6.33
N GLY A 154 -1.79 -4.04 7.45
CA GLY A 154 -0.42 -3.53 7.55
C GLY A 154 -0.36 -2.00 7.65
N LEU A 155 -1.44 -1.35 8.10
CA LEU A 155 -1.52 0.08 8.37
C LEU A 155 -1.53 0.37 9.86
N GLU A 156 -0.93 1.47 10.26
CA GLU A 156 -1.02 1.98 11.63
C GLU A 156 -1.36 3.47 11.67
N VAL A 157 -2.08 3.88 12.73
CA VAL A 157 -2.24 5.28 13.09
C VAL A 157 -1.38 5.57 14.31
N ARG A 158 -0.34 6.38 14.13
CA ARG A 158 0.52 6.85 15.22
C ARG A 158 0.03 8.19 15.77
N THR A 159 0.17 8.36 17.09
CA THR A 159 -0.04 9.64 17.73
C THR A 159 1.24 10.47 17.66
N VAL A 160 1.13 11.68 17.11
CA VAL A 160 2.20 12.68 17.15
C VAL A 160 1.87 13.65 18.26
N ARG A 161 2.64 13.59 19.37
CA ARG A 161 2.37 14.35 20.59
C ARG A 161 2.15 15.84 20.31
N ALA A 162 1.08 16.40 20.86
CA ALA A 162 0.63 17.78 20.69
C ALA A 162 0.31 18.22 19.25
N ARG A 163 0.38 17.34 18.24
CA ARG A 163 0.16 17.68 16.81
C ARG A 163 -1.02 16.95 16.19
N GLY A 164 -1.30 15.69 16.59
CA GLY A 164 -2.40 14.92 16.03
C GLY A 164 -2.03 13.47 15.75
N TYR A 165 -2.44 12.99 14.58
CA TYR A 165 -2.29 11.60 14.17
C TYR A 165 -1.73 11.50 12.76
N VAL A 166 -0.97 10.45 12.47
CA VAL A 166 -0.46 10.12 11.14
C VAL A 166 -0.85 8.69 10.79
N LEU A 167 -1.34 8.48 9.58
CA LEU A 167 -1.57 7.15 8.99
C LEU A 167 -0.35 6.78 8.16
N GLN A 168 0.21 5.61 8.41
CA GLN A 168 1.36 5.10 7.69
C GLN A 168 1.33 3.58 7.56
N SER A 169 2.18 3.03 6.70
CA SER A 169 2.44 1.60 6.63
C SER A 169 3.29 1.15 7.83
N ILE A 170 3.02 -0.03 8.36
CA ILE A 170 3.83 -0.64 9.43
C ILE A 170 5.28 -0.84 8.94
N ASP A 171 5.47 -1.19 7.66
CA ASP A 171 6.80 -1.42 7.07
C ASP A 171 7.63 -0.14 6.90
N ALA A 172 7.00 1.05 6.88
CA ALA A 172 7.69 2.33 6.75
C ALA A 172 8.56 2.70 7.98
N ASN A 173 8.46 1.94 9.05
CA ASN A 173 9.15 2.19 10.32
C ASN A 173 10.45 1.38 10.48
N GLY A 174 10.85 0.57 9.49
CA GLY A 174 12.05 -0.27 9.52
C GLY A 174 13.31 0.38 8.92
N ALA A 175 13.22 1.63 8.43
CA ALA A 175 14.35 2.36 7.84
C ALA A 175 14.68 3.61 8.67
N GLY A 176 15.15 3.39 9.89
CA GLY A 176 15.67 4.43 10.78
C GLY A 176 16.81 3.91 11.60
#